data_7518a86e56b4e605467dcc958a1858f5
#
_entry.id   7518a86e56b4e605467dcc958a1858f5
#
_cell.length_a   1.000
_cell.length_b   1.000
_cell.length_c   1.000
_cell.angle_alpha   90.00
_cell.angle_beta   90.00
_cell.angle_gamma   90.00
#
_symmetry.space_group_name_H-M   'P 1'
#
loop_
_entity.id
_entity.type
_entity.pdbx_description
1 polymer ?
#
loop_
_entity_poly.entity_id
_entity_poly.type
_entity_poly.pdbx_seq_one_letter_code
_entity_poly.pdbx_strand_id
1 'polypeptide(L)'
;MILLSFDTEEFDVPREHGVDFSLEQGMAVSKVGTNRILDVLKENGVRATFFCTGNFAENAPEVMQRIMQEGHEVACHGVDHWQPKETDFARSKEIVERVTGRTVYGYRQPRMFPVVESEIKRVGYRYNSSLNPAFIPGRYMHLTAPRTWFMKDA
;
A
#
# COMPACT_ATOMS: atom_id res chain seq x y z
N MET A 1 -12.89 -13.14 -12.46
CA MET A 1 -11.51 -12.96 -11.93
C MET A 1 -11.63 -12.11 -10.67
N ILE A 2 -11.00 -12.53 -9.57
CA ILE A 2 -10.94 -11.75 -8.32
C ILE A 2 -9.48 -11.31 -8.15
N LEU A 3 -9.26 -10.03 -7.91
CA LEU A 3 -7.95 -9.47 -7.58
C LEU A 3 -7.95 -9.15 -6.08
N LEU A 4 -7.04 -9.77 -5.34
CA LEU A 4 -6.84 -9.47 -3.92
C LEU A 4 -5.67 -8.51 -3.75
N SER A 5 -5.86 -7.52 -2.90
CA SER A 5 -4.78 -6.62 -2.49
C SER A 5 -4.90 -6.27 -1.01
N PHE A 6 -3.75 -5.97 -0.41
CA PHE A 6 -3.63 -5.61 1.00
C PHE A 6 -2.77 -4.35 1.10
N ASP A 7 -3.22 -3.40 1.89
CA ASP A 7 -2.41 -2.28 2.31
C ASP A 7 -1.58 -2.74 3.51
N THR A 8 -0.27 -2.58 3.38
CA THR A 8 0.71 -3.12 4.33
C THR A 8 1.56 -1.96 4.83
N GLU A 9 1.25 -1.55 6.02
CA GLU A 9 1.72 -0.30 6.61
C GLU A 9 2.01 -0.48 8.09
N GLU A 10 2.65 0.49 8.71
CA GLU A 10 2.71 0.61 10.16
C GLU A 10 1.30 0.83 10.71
N PHE A 11 0.85 -0.03 11.62
CA PHE A 11 -0.48 0.09 12.23
C PHE A 11 -0.56 1.38 13.07
N ASP A 12 -1.40 2.32 12.65
CA ASP A 12 -1.47 3.66 13.25
C ASP A 12 -2.86 4.04 13.81
N VAL A 13 -3.85 3.16 13.69
CA VAL A 13 -5.23 3.41 14.14
C VAL A 13 -5.34 3.93 15.57
N PRO A 14 -4.56 3.45 16.57
CA PRO A 14 -4.63 4.02 17.93
C PRO A 14 -4.31 5.51 17.98
N ARG A 15 -3.43 6.01 17.10
CA ARG A 15 -3.08 7.43 17.01
C ARG A 15 -4.26 8.28 16.56
N GLU A 16 -5.13 7.76 15.69
CA GLU A 16 -6.35 8.45 15.25
C GLU A 16 -7.31 8.72 16.42
N HIS A 17 -7.19 7.91 17.46
CA HIS A 17 -7.99 8.04 18.70
C HIS A 17 -7.22 8.68 19.86
N GLY A 18 -6.10 9.37 19.57
CA GLY A 18 -5.30 10.08 20.56
C GLY A 18 -4.53 9.21 21.53
N VAL A 19 -4.34 7.92 21.21
CA VAL A 19 -3.51 7.01 21.99
C VAL A 19 -2.06 7.20 21.61
N ASP A 20 -1.17 7.34 22.60
CA ASP A 20 0.27 7.31 22.38
C ASP A 20 0.69 5.90 21.93
N PHE A 21 1.08 5.78 20.68
CA PHE A 21 1.38 4.51 20.05
C PHE A 21 2.61 4.65 19.16
N SER A 22 3.67 3.95 19.52
CA SER A 22 4.96 4.09 18.83
C SER A 22 4.98 3.38 17.47
N LEU A 23 5.91 3.80 16.61
CA LEU A 23 6.16 3.11 15.34
C LEU A 23 6.51 1.63 15.58
N GLU A 24 7.32 1.32 16.59
CA GLU A 24 7.71 -0.05 16.93
C GLU A 24 6.50 -0.92 17.28
N GLN A 25 5.57 -0.39 18.09
CA GLN A 25 4.32 -1.08 18.41
C GLN A 25 3.47 -1.33 17.16
N GLY A 26 3.33 -0.31 16.30
CA GLY A 26 2.62 -0.43 15.02
C GLY A 26 3.23 -1.48 14.13
N MET A 27 4.55 -1.49 13.99
CA MET A 27 5.28 -2.47 13.20
C MET A 27 5.14 -3.90 13.75
N ALA A 28 5.15 -4.08 15.07
CA ALA A 28 4.94 -5.40 15.68
C ALA A 28 3.57 -5.98 15.31
N VAL A 29 2.51 -5.16 15.37
CA VAL A 29 1.16 -5.57 14.97
C VAL A 29 1.12 -5.92 13.47
N SER A 30 1.65 -5.05 12.63
CA SER A 30 1.61 -5.21 11.17
C SER A 30 2.41 -6.43 10.70
N LYS A 31 3.57 -6.69 11.26
CA LYS A 31 4.37 -7.89 10.96
C LYS A 31 3.59 -9.17 11.24
N VAL A 32 2.94 -9.25 12.39
CA VAL A 32 2.13 -10.41 12.77
C VAL A 32 0.93 -10.56 11.82
N GLY A 33 0.21 -9.48 11.57
CA GLY A 33 -0.94 -9.48 10.67
C GLY A 33 -0.58 -9.91 9.25
N THR A 34 0.46 -9.32 8.68
CA THR A 34 0.92 -9.65 7.32
C THR A 34 1.35 -11.11 7.21
N ASN A 35 2.10 -11.63 8.19
CA ASN A 35 2.50 -13.03 8.18
C ASN A 35 1.30 -13.99 8.25
N ARG A 36 0.25 -13.65 9.02
CA ARG A 36 -1.00 -14.43 9.05
C ARG A 36 -1.73 -14.44 7.72
N ILE A 37 -1.77 -13.29 7.04
CA ILE A 37 -2.34 -13.18 5.69
C ILE A 37 -1.56 -14.06 4.72
N LEU A 38 -0.23 -14.03 4.76
CA LEU A 38 0.63 -14.85 3.91
C LEU A 38 0.40 -16.36 4.16
N ASP A 39 0.24 -16.77 5.42
CA ASP A 39 -0.09 -18.18 5.74
C ASP A 39 -1.39 -18.61 5.04
N VAL A 40 -2.46 -17.81 5.18
CA VAL A 40 -3.76 -18.10 4.56
C VAL A 40 -3.68 -18.11 3.03
N LEU A 41 -2.99 -17.16 2.43
CA LEU A 41 -2.81 -17.12 0.97
C LEU A 41 -2.06 -18.35 0.46
N LYS A 42 -1.02 -18.75 1.17
CA LYS A 42 -0.22 -19.94 0.85
C LYS A 42 -1.05 -21.22 0.93
N GLU A 43 -1.80 -21.40 2.02
CA GLU A 43 -2.67 -22.56 2.23
C GLU A 43 -3.72 -22.69 1.13
N ASN A 44 -4.19 -21.58 0.58
CA ASN A 44 -5.21 -21.55 -0.48
C ASN A 44 -4.63 -21.44 -1.90
N GLY A 45 -3.31 -21.40 -2.06
CA GLY A 45 -2.67 -21.25 -3.38
C GLY A 45 -3.01 -19.94 -4.10
N VAL A 46 -3.29 -18.87 -3.35
CA VAL A 46 -3.75 -17.58 -3.87
C VAL A 46 -2.60 -16.57 -3.88
N ARG A 47 -2.49 -15.80 -4.96
CA ARG A 47 -1.58 -14.66 -5.06
C ARG A 47 -2.32 -13.35 -4.90
N ALA A 48 -1.63 -12.36 -4.35
CA ALA A 48 -2.17 -11.03 -4.09
C ALA A 48 -1.13 -9.94 -4.39
N THR A 49 -1.57 -8.68 -4.40
CA THR A 49 -0.71 -7.49 -4.41
C THR A 49 -0.65 -6.90 -3.00
N PHE A 50 0.55 -6.64 -2.51
CA PHE A 50 0.80 -5.96 -1.24
C PHE A 50 1.29 -4.54 -1.52
N PHE A 51 0.47 -3.54 -1.20
CA PHE A 51 0.83 -2.12 -1.27
C PHE A 51 1.54 -1.75 0.04
N CYS A 52 2.86 -1.64 -0.02
CA CYS A 52 3.71 -1.47 1.16
C CYS A 52 4.17 -0.02 1.32
N THR A 53 4.11 0.52 2.55
CA THR A 53 4.75 1.80 2.86
C THR A 53 6.27 1.66 2.87
N GLY A 54 6.97 2.78 2.65
CA GLY A 54 8.42 2.83 2.80
C GLY A 54 8.85 2.46 4.22
N ASN A 55 8.14 2.97 5.23
CA ASN A 55 8.40 2.65 6.63
C ASN A 55 8.26 1.15 6.92
N PHE A 56 7.20 0.51 6.39
CA PHE A 56 7.04 -0.93 6.56
C PHE A 56 8.19 -1.69 5.88
N ALA A 57 8.54 -1.31 4.66
CA ALA A 57 9.60 -1.97 3.91
C ALA A 57 10.95 -1.92 4.64
N GLU A 58 11.33 -0.76 5.18
CA GLU A 58 12.60 -0.60 5.91
C GLU A 58 12.63 -1.32 7.26
N ASN A 59 11.50 -1.40 7.97
CA ASN A 59 11.43 -1.97 9.30
C ASN A 59 10.98 -3.44 9.33
N ALA A 60 10.59 -4.01 8.19
CA ALA A 60 10.18 -5.41 8.04
C ALA A 60 10.77 -6.08 6.78
N PRO A 61 12.09 -5.96 6.51
CA PRO A 61 12.67 -6.51 5.28
C PRO A 61 12.48 -8.02 5.16
N GLU A 62 12.42 -8.74 6.26
CA GLU A 62 12.15 -10.17 6.31
C GLU A 62 10.73 -10.51 5.80
N VAL A 63 9.74 -9.69 6.12
CA VAL A 63 8.36 -9.86 5.64
C VAL A 63 8.27 -9.49 4.16
N MET A 64 8.95 -8.43 3.73
CA MET A 64 9.05 -8.04 2.31
C MET A 64 9.64 -9.18 1.47
N GLN A 65 10.69 -9.81 1.96
CA GLN A 65 11.28 -10.97 1.27
C GLN A 65 10.32 -12.15 1.21
N ARG A 66 9.58 -12.43 2.28
CA ARG A 66 8.58 -13.49 2.31
C ARG A 66 7.47 -13.24 1.27
N ILE A 67 6.93 -12.02 1.20
CA ILE A 67 5.93 -11.64 0.20
C ILE A 67 6.42 -11.99 -1.22
N MET A 68 7.67 -11.64 -1.54
CA MET A 68 8.23 -11.90 -2.87
C MET A 68 8.52 -13.39 -3.12
N GLN A 69 9.02 -14.11 -2.11
CA GLN A 69 9.34 -15.55 -2.23
C GLN A 69 8.09 -16.40 -2.45
N GLU A 70 6.98 -16.00 -1.84
CA GLU A 70 5.68 -16.67 -2.01
C GLU A 70 4.97 -16.24 -3.31
N GLY A 71 5.60 -15.40 -4.14
CA GLY A 71 5.15 -15.05 -5.49
C GLY A 71 4.07 -13.99 -5.55
N HIS A 72 3.93 -13.20 -4.51
CA HIS A 72 3.06 -12.04 -4.48
C HIS A 72 3.70 -10.83 -5.16
N GLU A 73 2.87 -9.89 -5.62
CA GLU A 73 3.34 -8.59 -6.09
C GLU A 73 3.56 -7.64 -4.90
N VAL A 74 4.67 -6.90 -4.96
CA VAL A 74 4.91 -5.74 -4.09
C VAL A 74 4.65 -4.48 -4.89
N ALA A 75 3.85 -3.58 -4.33
CA ALA A 75 3.55 -2.24 -4.84
C ALA A 75 3.80 -1.19 -3.76
N CYS A 76 3.84 0.08 -4.12
CA CYS A 76 4.10 1.16 -3.18
C CYS A 76 2.82 1.74 -2.57
N HIS A 77 2.90 2.10 -1.28
CA HIS A 77 1.83 2.75 -0.51
C HIS A 77 2.31 4.03 0.19
N GLY A 78 3.03 4.90 -0.53
CA GLY A 78 3.67 6.06 0.08
C GLY A 78 4.87 5.69 0.96
N VAL A 79 5.38 6.66 1.71
CA VAL A 79 6.47 6.44 2.67
C VAL A 79 5.94 6.18 4.06
N ASP A 80 4.98 7.01 4.50
CA ASP A 80 4.41 7.02 5.84
C ASP A 80 2.87 7.03 5.71
N HIS A 81 2.18 6.13 6.43
CA HIS A 81 0.72 6.08 6.37
C HIS A 81 0.07 7.16 7.25
N TRP A 82 0.70 7.50 8.39
CA TRP A 82 0.16 8.50 9.31
C TRP A 82 0.19 9.92 8.75
N GLN A 83 1.30 10.28 8.10
CA GLN A 83 1.50 11.60 7.53
C GLN A 83 1.94 11.53 6.05
N PRO A 84 1.06 11.03 5.16
CA PRO A 84 1.39 10.87 3.76
C PRO A 84 1.62 12.24 3.10
N LYS A 85 2.66 12.33 2.27
CA LYS A 85 2.99 13.53 1.51
C LYS A 85 2.74 13.29 0.03
N GLU A 86 2.21 14.31 -0.65
CA GLU A 86 2.00 14.26 -2.11
C GLU A 86 3.30 14.08 -2.91
N THR A 87 4.45 14.41 -2.30
CA THR A 87 5.77 14.32 -2.94
C THR A 87 6.46 12.97 -2.76
N ASP A 88 5.86 12.05 -2.04
CA ASP A 88 6.51 10.81 -1.62
C ASP A 88 6.55 9.70 -2.70
N PHE A 89 5.99 9.94 -3.89
CA PHE A 89 5.96 8.93 -4.96
C PHE A 89 7.32 8.37 -5.34
N ALA A 90 8.28 9.25 -5.63
CA ALA A 90 9.63 8.85 -6.02
C ALA A 90 10.38 8.18 -4.86
N ARG A 91 10.28 8.78 -3.66
CA ARG A 91 10.94 8.27 -2.47
C ARG A 91 10.39 6.91 -2.04
N SER A 92 9.08 6.73 -2.08
CA SER A 92 8.44 5.44 -1.81
C SER A 92 8.97 4.36 -2.74
N LYS A 93 9.04 4.66 -4.04
CA LYS A 93 9.58 3.74 -5.06
C LYS A 93 11.02 3.38 -4.78
N GLU A 94 11.88 4.38 -4.55
CA GLU A 94 13.29 4.19 -4.23
C GLU A 94 13.49 3.26 -3.02
N ILE A 95 12.76 3.50 -1.93
CA ILE A 95 12.86 2.70 -0.71
C ILE A 95 12.44 1.25 -0.98
N VAL A 96 11.25 1.06 -1.55
CA VAL A 96 10.70 -0.29 -1.77
C VAL A 96 11.55 -1.07 -2.77
N GLU A 97 12.00 -0.44 -3.85
CA GLU A 97 12.91 -1.09 -4.83
C GLU A 97 14.27 -1.44 -4.22
N ARG A 98 14.83 -0.59 -3.38
CA ARG A 98 16.07 -0.87 -2.67
C ARG A 98 15.95 -2.07 -1.74
N VAL A 99 14.85 -2.16 -0.96
CA VAL A 99 14.62 -3.27 -0.02
C VAL A 99 14.33 -4.57 -0.75
N THR A 100 13.56 -4.51 -1.84
CA THR A 100 13.15 -5.70 -2.59
C THR A 100 14.16 -6.16 -3.63
N GLY A 101 15.03 -5.27 -4.10
CA GLY A 101 15.91 -5.52 -5.25
C GLY A 101 15.16 -5.69 -6.56
N ARG A 102 13.91 -5.26 -6.66
CA ARG A 102 13.04 -5.44 -7.83
C ARG A 102 12.35 -4.14 -8.22
N THR A 103 12.08 -3.97 -9.51
CA THR A 103 11.29 -2.85 -10.01
C THR A 103 9.83 -2.96 -9.54
N VAL A 104 9.30 -1.87 -9.02
CA VAL A 104 7.91 -1.76 -8.55
C VAL A 104 7.08 -0.97 -9.56
N TYR A 105 5.91 -1.51 -9.91
CA TYR A 105 5.06 -0.95 -10.96
C TYR A 105 3.77 -0.32 -10.44
N GLY A 106 3.28 -0.73 -9.29
CA GLY A 106 2.01 -0.29 -8.72
C GLY A 106 2.16 0.77 -7.64
N TYR A 107 1.17 1.66 -7.57
CA TYR A 107 1.05 2.64 -6.51
C TYR A 107 -0.38 2.70 -5.97
N ARG A 108 -0.51 2.89 -4.66
CA ARG A 108 -1.75 3.26 -3.98
C ARG A 108 -1.46 4.36 -2.97
N GLN A 109 -2.23 5.44 -3.02
CA GLN A 109 -2.08 6.54 -2.08
C GLN A 109 -2.60 6.13 -0.69
N PRO A 110 -1.82 6.36 0.38
CA PRO A 110 -2.32 6.20 1.75
C PRO A 110 -3.63 6.96 1.96
N ARG A 111 -4.54 6.37 2.73
CA ARG A 111 -5.86 6.95 3.03
C ARG A 111 -6.73 7.23 1.80
N MET A 112 -6.36 6.68 0.63
CA MET A 112 -7.05 6.91 -0.64
C MET A 112 -7.22 8.41 -0.98
N PHE A 113 -6.25 9.24 -0.61
CA PHE A 113 -6.26 10.64 -1.00
C PHE A 113 -6.10 10.80 -2.51
N PRO A 114 -6.64 11.88 -3.09
CA PRO A 114 -6.45 12.17 -4.51
C PRO A 114 -4.96 12.27 -4.86
N VAL A 115 -4.61 11.81 -6.05
CA VAL A 115 -3.25 11.89 -6.59
C VAL A 115 -3.25 12.56 -7.94
N VAL A 116 -2.12 13.17 -8.30
CA VAL A 116 -1.90 13.73 -9.63
C VAL A 116 -1.31 12.63 -10.52
N GLU A 117 -2.11 12.11 -11.45
CA GLU A 117 -1.74 10.98 -12.32
C GLU A 117 -0.44 11.23 -13.12
N SER A 118 -0.22 12.48 -13.58
CA SER A 118 1.01 12.83 -14.29
C SER A 118 2.27 12.62 -13.42
N GLU A 119 2.19 12.83 -12.12
CA GLU A 119 3.30 12.60 -11.20
C GLU A 119 3.57 11.10 -11.00
N ILE A 120 2.51 10.30 -10.88
CA ILE A 120 2.60 8.84 -10.81
C ILE A 120 3.33 8.31 -12.06
N LYS A 121 2.91 8.75 -13.25
CA LYS A 121 3.55 8.38 -14.52
C LYS A 121 5.00 8.86 -14.60
N ARG A 122 5.28 10.09 -14.22
CA ARG A 122 6.63 10.68 -14.25
C ARG A 122 7.64 9.87 -13.42
N VAL A 123 7.19 9.31 -12.30
CA VAL A 123 8.01 8.44 -11.44
C VAL A 123 8.18 7.03 -12.03
N GLY A 124 7.40 6.67 -13.03
CA GLY A 124 7.49 5.39 -13.74
C GLY A 124 6.64 4.27 -13.15
N TYR A 125 5.61 4.60 -12.38
CA TYR A 125 4.57 3.64 -12.05
C TYR A 125 3.71 3.34 -13.28
N ARG A 126 3.26 2.10 -13.41
CA ARG A 126 2.46 1.62 -14.54
C ARG A 126 0.97 1.61 -14.25
N TYR A 127 0.60 1.57 -12.98
CA TYR A 127 -0.79 1.65 -12.55
C TYR A 127 -0.93 2.33 -11.18
N ASN A 128 -2.10 2.94 -10.99
CA ASN A 128 -2.52 3.58 -9.75
C ASN A 128 -3.81 2.94 -9.23
N SER A 129 -3.83 2.54 -7.99
CA SER A 129 -4.98 1.89 -7.32
C SER A 129 -5.61 2.79 -6.24
N SER A 130 -5.41 4.10 -6.32
CA SER A 130 -5.87 5.06 -5.29
C SER A 130 -7.34 5.47 -5.44
N LEU A 131 -7.96 5.20 -6.60
CA LEU A 131 -9.33 5.61 -6.83
C LEU A 131 -10.30 4.81 -5.94
N ASN A 132 -11.01 5.51 -5.08
CA ASN A 132 -12.03 4.94 -4.21
C ASN A 132 -13.39 5.58 -4.51
N PRO A 133 -14.32 4.90 -5.22
CA PRO A 133 -15.63 5.42 -5.54
C PRO A 133 -16.64 5.30 -4.39
N ALA A 134 -16.18 5.06 -3.16
CA ALA A 134 -17.07 4.87 -2.03
C ALA A 134 -17.74 6.18 -1.61
N PHE A 135 -18.99 6.04 -1.20
CA PHE A 135 -19.72 7.09 -0.49
C PHE A 135 -20.10 6.57 0.90
N ILE A 136 -19.37 7.06 1.89
CA ILE A 136 -19.63 6.78 3.32
C ILE A 136 -19.66 8.12 4.03
N PRO A 137 -20.84 8.62 4.43
CA PRO A 137 -20.97 9.93 5.09
C PRO A 137 -19.99 10.06 6.26
N GLY A 138 -19.26 11.17 6.29
CA GLY A 138 -18.23 11.44 7.31
C GLY A 138 -16.88 10.82 7.06
N ARG A 139 -16.73 9.89 6.08
CA ARG A 139 -15.46 9.26 5.76
C ARG A 139 -15.06 9.41 4.27
N TYR A 140 -15.92 9.02 3.36
CA TYR A 140 -15.67 9.10 1.92
C TYR A 140 -16.85 9.75 1.20
N MET A 141 -16.59 10.82 0.47
CA MET A 141 -17.61 11.63 -0.23
C MET A 141 -17.36 11.64 -1.75
N HIS A 142 -17.05 10.48 -2.34
CA HIS A 142 -16.62 10.36 -3.73
C HIS A 142 -17.78 9.99 -4.67
N LEU A 143 -18.89 10.74 -4.60
CA LEU A 143 -20.09 10.49 -5.41
C LEU A 143 -19.85 10.55 -6.93
N THR A 144 -18.94 11.42 -7.36
CA THR A 144 -18.62 11.65 -8.77
C THR A 144 -17.47 10.81 -9.29
N ALA A 145 -16.81 10.03 -8.43
CA ALA A 145 -15.71 9.20 -8.86
C ALA A 145 -16.19 8.09 -9.81
N PRO A 146 -15.44 7.81 -10.89
CA PRO A 146 -15.75 6.71 -11.79
C PRO A 146 -15.86 5.39 -11.05
N ARG A 147 -16.87 4.58 -11.42
CA ARG A 147 -17.14 3.26 -10.82
C ARG A 147 -16.83 2.11 -11.78
N THR A 148 -15.90 2.33 -12.68
CA THR A 148 -15.41 1.34 -13.62
C THR A 148 -14.23 0.58 -13.03
N TRP A 149 -14.05 -0.67 -13.45
CA TRP A 149 -13.02 -1.57 -12.92
C TRP A 149 -11.60 -1.10 -13.22
N PHE A 150 -11.39 -0.60 -14.43
CA PHE A 150 -10.11 -0.06 -14.87
C PHE A 150 -10.38 1.12 -15.80
N MET A 151 -9.63 2.18 -15.60
CA MET A 151 -9.55 3.28 -16.55
C MET A 151 -8.18 3.23 -17.22
N LYS A 152 -8.18 3.26 -18.54
CA LYS A 152 -6.98 3.48 -19.32
C LYS A 152 -6.82 4.98 -19.48
N ASP A 153 -5.64 5.50 -19.19
CA ASP A 153 -5.35 6.88 -19.47
C ASP A 153 -5.50 7.19 -20.97
N ALA A 154 -6.08 8.35 -21.27
CA ALA A 154 -6.17 8.85 -22.62
C ALA A 154 -4.79 9.25 -23.16
#